data_a4eb9bc2196ed259ac52c4b9600f14c4
#
_entry.id   a4eb9bc2196ed259ac52c4b9600f14c4
#
_cell.length_a   1.000
_cell.length_b   1.000
_cell.length_c   1.000
_cell.angle_alpha   90.00
_cell.angle_beta   90.00
_cell.angle_gamma   90.00
#
_symmetry.space_group_name_H-M   'P 1'
#
loop_
_entity.id
_entity.type
_entity.pdbx_description
1 polymer ?
#
loop_
_entity_poly.entity_id
_entity_poly.type
_entity_poly.pdbx_seq_one_letter_code
_entity_poly.pdbx_strand_id
1 'polypeptide(L)'
;MMRKFFPALAALLLFAALTTVAGAEAAEQRAFALKDPVTLYAKPDESAKSWEVNLPDEGVKVPSAIRDKDDALWYKVTVDGRTGWLFNEGIRLLMGGKSRVAESVYKRCAGVRSRVMKKPGNAWQEGATTDETDGTLVTYTTEGGAFQALKTGDGVEDVYFCANGSEACKTFLGFDPIKMHKDKLRAKVGTPTVRETPDGERDVSILSYELGNRKMTMAFHLRNDHVEWFELYRGRTGEASEGWSSEAIQAREEARGE
;
A
#
# COMPACT_ATOMS: atom_id res chain seq x y z
N MET A 1 -27.55 -77.59 -29.50
CA MET A 1 -28.07 -76.22 -29.71
C MET A 1 -27.21 -75.26 -28.88
N MET A 2 -26.27 -74.59 -29.52
CA MET A 2 -25.35 -73.64 -28.88
C MET A 2 -25.81 -72.22 -29.20
N ARG A 3 -26.21 -71.44 -28.14
CA ARG A 3 -26.48 -70.00 -28.26
C ARG A 3 -25.22 -69.24 -27.95
N LYS A 4 -24.73 -68.50 -28.95
CA LYS A 4 -23.60 -67.59 -28.83
C LYS A 4 -24.09 -66.27 -28.19
N PHE A 5 -23.51 -65.89 -27.06
CA PHE A 5 -23.65 -64.54 -26.47
C PHE A 5 -22.56 -63.64 -27.06
N PHE A 6 -22.98 -62.51 -27.66
CA PHE A 6 -22.08 -61.41 -27.96
C PHE A 6 -22.07 -60.41 -26.80
N PRO A 7 -20.96 -60.00 -26.28
CA PRO A 7 -20.94 -58.84 -25.39
C PRO A 7 -20.85 -57.54 -26.23
N ALA A 8 -21.81 -56.64 -25.98
CA ALA A 8 -21.81 -55.29 -26.48
C ALA A 8 -20.73 -54.47 -25.72
N LEU A 9 -19.76 -53.96 -26.52
CA LEU A 9 -18.73 -53.02 -26.02
C LEU A 9 -19.35 -51.64 -25.96
N ALA A 10 -19.65 -51.14 -24.75
CA ALA A 10 -20.06 -49.77 -24.54
C ALA A 10 -18.84 -48.88 -24.47
N ALA A 11 -18.57 -48.11 -25.53
CA ALA A 11 -17.53 -47.09 -25.54
C ALA A 11 -18.00 -45.90 -24.74
N LEU A 12 -17.45 -45.71 -23.54
CA LEU A 12 -17.65 -44.52 -22.71
C LEU A 12 -16.74 -43.39 -23.22
N LEU A 13 -17.29 -42.46 -24.01
CA LEU A 13 -16.61 -41.22 -24.37
C LEU A 13 -16.60 -40.29 -23.18
N LEU A 14 -15.46 -40.24 -22.47
CA LEU A 14 -15.15 -39.17 -21.49
C LEU A 14 -14.85 -37.89 -22.25
N PHE A 15 -15.81 -36.97 -22.30
CA PHE A 15 -15.57 -35.59 -22.65
C PHE A 15 -14.86 -34.92 -21.46
N ALA A 16 -13.54 -34.83 -21.52
CA ALA A 16 -12.80 -33.94 -20.65
C ALA A 16 -13.10 -32.49 -21.06
N ALA A 17 -14.03 -31.84 -20.35
CA ALA A 17 -14.21 -30.41 -20.45
C ALA A 17 -12.93 -29.74 -19.93
N LEU A 18 -12.05 -29.31 -20.83
CA LEU A 18 -11.01 -28.34 -20.50
C LEU A 18 -11.69 -27.03 -20.15
N THR A 19 -11.99 -26.81 -18.88
CA THR A 19 -12.23 -25.46 -18.37
C THR A 19 -10.90 -24.73 -18.43
N THR A 20 -10.68 -23.95 -19.47
CA THR A 20 -9.67 -22.90 -19.49
C THR A 20 -10.06 -21.94 -18.38
N VAL A 21 -9.44 -22.08 -17.20
CA VAL A 21 -9.41 -21.03 -16.21
C VAL A 21 -8.69 -19.88 -16.91
N ALA A 22 -9.45 -18.87 -17.33
CA ALA A 22 -8.90 -17.60 -17.75
C ALA A 22 -8.08 -17.08 -16.55
N GLY A 23 -6.77 -17.28 -16.57
CA GLY A 23 -5.86 -16.72 -15.60
C GLY A 23 -6.08 -15.23 -15.64
N ALA A 24 -6.49 -14.64 -14.51
CA ALA A 24 -6.48 -13.20 -14.36
C ALA A 24 -5.05 -12.77 -14.73
N GLU A 25 -4.92 -12.01 -15.79
CA GLU A 25 -3.64 -11.47 -16.26
C GLU A 25 -3.04 -10.72 -15.08
N ALA A 26 -1.89 -11.21 -14.59
CA ALA A 26 -1.23 -10.57 -13.46
C ALA A 26 -0.95 -9.12 -13.89
N ALA A 27 -1.46 -8.15 -13.11
CA ALA A 27 -1.28 -6.75 -13.45
C ALA A 27 0.20 -6.49 -13.68
N GLU A 28 0.52 -5.87 -14.83
CA GLU A 28 1.89 -5.56 -15.22
C GLU A 28 2.52 -4.64 -14.18
N GLN A 29 3.63 -5.09 -13.58
CA GLN A 29 4.34 -4.28 -12.61
C GLN A 29 5.10 -3.17 -13.33
N ARG A 30 5.04 -1.95 -12.80
CA ARG A 30 5.75 -0.78 -13.32
C ARG A 30 6.50 -0.07 -12.20
N ALA A 31 7.72 0.35 -12.51
CA ALA A 31 8.56 1.16 -11.63
C ALA A 31 8.52 2.63 -12.07
N PHE A 32 8.45 3.50 -11.09
CA PHE A 32 8.51 4.96 -11.23
C PHE A 32 9.62 5.48 -10.32
N ALA A 33 10.32 6.53 -10.73
CA ALA A 33 11.22 7.24 -9.86
C ALA A 33 10.43 8.10 -8.86
N LEU A 34 10.86 8.15 -7.60
CA LEU A 34 10.38 9.14 -6.65
C LEU A 34 11.06 10.49 -6.87
N LYS A 35 12.27 10.44 -7.46
CA LYS A 35 13.06 11.61 -7.86
C LYS A 35 13.95 11.22 -9.02
N ASP A 36 13.98 12.01 -10.08
CA ASP A 36 14.90 11.86 -11.20
C ASP A 36 16.19 12.68 -11.01
N PRO A 37 17.32 12.26 -11.58
CA PRO A 37 17.54 10.97 -12.25
C PRO A 37 17.68 9.80 -11.25
N VAL A 38 17.46 8.57 -11.74
CA VAL A 38 17.78 7.33 -11.01
C VAL A 38 18.99 6.62 -11.62
N THR A 39 19.65 5.77 -10.84
CA THR A 39 20.81 5.01 -11.30
C THR A 39 20.38 3.64 -11.85
N LEU A 40 20.70 3.38 -13.13
CA LEU A 40 20.52 2.09 -13.78
C LEU A 40 21.86 1.33 -13.79
N TYR A 41 21.90 0.16 -13.20
CA TYR A 41 23.11 -0.67 -13.08
C TYR A 41 23.13 -1.80 -14.12
N ALA A 42 24.32 -2.13 -14.64
CA ALA A 42 24.48 -3.24 -15.59
C ALA A 42 24.20 -4.61 -14.96
N LYS A 43 24.40 -4.75 -13.66
CA LYS A 43 24.13 -5.93 -12.82
C LYS A 43 23.47 -5.46 -11.52
N PRO A 44 22.80 -6.36 -10.78
CA PRO A 44 22.22 -6.04 -9.47
C PRO A 44 23.31 -5.97 -8.39
N ASP A 45 24.16 -4.96 -8.50
CA ASP A 45 25.33 -4.70 -7.68
C ASP A 45 25.69 -3.21 -7.82
N GLU A 46 25.74 -2.49 -6.71
CA GLU A 46 26.03 -1.05 -6.68
C GLU A 46 27.45 -0.71 -7.17
N SER A 47 28.38 -1.68 -7.13
CA SER A 47 29.74 -1.51 -7.68
C SER A 47 29.80 -1.73 -9.20
N ALA A 48 28.71 -2.18 -9.82
CA ALA A 48 28.66 -2.43 -11.25
C ALA A 48 28.66 -1.11 -12.04
N LYS A 49 29.05 -1.19 -13.31
CA LYS A 49 28.90 -0.07 -14.24
C LYS A 49 27.46 0.43 -14.21
N SER A 50 27.28 1.73 -14.12
CA SER A 50 25.98 2.36 -13.99
C SER A 50 25.83 3.58 -14.92
N TRP A 51 24.59 4.04 -15.03
CA TRP A 51 24.19 5.20 -15.82
C TRP A 51 23.08 5.94 -15.09
N GLU A 52 23.09 7.25 -15.11
CA GLU A 52 21.94 8.06 -14.73
C GLU A 52 20.91 8.03 -15.85
N VAL A 53 19.64 7.80 -15.52
CA VAL A 53 18.51 7.76 -16.44
C VAL A 53 17.29 8.44 -15.82
N ASN A 54 16.46 9.06 -16.64
CA ASN A 54 15.15 9.53 -16.22
C ASN A 54 14.12 8.44 -16.58
N LEU A 55 13.25 8.10 -15.66
CA LEU A 55 12.16 7.20 -15.96
C LEU A 55 11.01 7.99 -16.63
N PRO A 56 10.29 7.41 -17.61
CA PRO A 56 9.14 8.07 -18.21
C PRO A 56 8.00 8.19 -17.19
N ASP A 57 7.14 9.22 -17.34
CA ASP A 57 6.01 9.49 -16.45
C ASP A 57 5.02 8.32 -16.34
N GLU A 58 4.88 7.53 -17.40
CA GLU A 58 4.08 6.30 -17.39
C GLU A 58 4.76 5.12 -16.68
N GLY A 59 5.98 5.32 -16.20
CA GLY A 59 6.80 4.28 -15.56
C GLY A 59 7.34 3.24 -16.54
N VAL A 60 8.27 2.43 -16.08
CA VAL A 60 8.89 1.34 -16.86
C VAL A 60 8.40 -0.03 -16.39
N LYS A 61 8.24 -0.96 -17.33
CA LYS A 61 7.88 -2.35 -17.01
C LYS A 61 8.96 -3.04 -16.20
N VAL A 62 8.53 -3.81 -15.20
CA VAL A 62 9.39 -4.64 -14.35
C VAL A 62 9.13 -6.12 -14.64
N PRO A 63 9.82 -6.72 -15.64
CA PRO A 63 9.60 -8.13 -15.97
C PRO A 63 10.11 -9.08 -14.89
N SER A 64 11.07 -8.66 -14.07
CA SER A 64 11.59 -9.48 -12.97
C SER A 64 12.19 -8.62 -11.86
N ALA A 65 12.18 -9.18 -10.65
CA ALA A 65 12.86 -8.64 -9.48
C ALA A 65 13.64 -9.76 -8.79
N ILE A 66 14.77 -9.40 -8.21
CA ILE A 66 15.59 -10.33 -7.44
C ILE A 66 16.01 -9.69 -6.12
N ARG A 67 16.43 -10.53 -5.18
CA ARG A 67 17.17 -10.09 -3.99
C ARG A 67 18.62 -10.50 -4.13
N ASP A 68 19.52 -9.62 -3.75
CA ASP A 68 20.93 -9.93 -3.70
C ASP A 68 21.30 -10.64 -2.37
N LYS A 69 22.59 -10.86 -2.15
CA LYS A 69 23.15 -11.52 -0.95
C LYS A 69 22.87 -10.74 0.36
N ASP A 70 22.64 -9.43 0.25
CA ASP A 70 22.37 -8.53 1.38
C ASP A 70 20.84 -8.28 1.54
N ASP A 71 20.02 -9.14 0.91
CA ASP A 71 18.54 -9.08 0.86
C ASP A 71 17.98 -7.82 0.18
N ALA A 72 18.83 -7.03 -0.46
CA ALA A 72 18.41 -5.83 -1.19
C ALA A 72 17.65 -6.20 -2.47
N LEU A 73 16.58 -5.45 -2.75
CA LEU A 73 15.67 -5.73 -3.85
C LEU A 73 16.06 -4.93 -5.09
N TRP A 74 16.15 -5.64 -6.22
CA TRP A 74 16.54 -5.09 -7.50
C TRP A 74 15.47 -5.37 -8.56
N TYR A 75 15.16 -4.37 -9.38
CA TYR A 75 14.18 -4.44 -10.47
C TYR A 75 14.86 -4.45 -11.82
N LYS A 76 14.66 -5.49 -12.62
CA LYS A 76 15.13 -5.52 -14.00
C LYS A 76 14.21 -4.65 -14.86
N VAL A 77 14.79 -3.72 -15.61
CA VAL A 77 14.04 -2.79 -16.47
C VAL A 77 14.77 -2.54 -17.77
N THR A 78 14.07 -1.94 -18.74
CA THR A 78 14.67 -1.40 -19.97
C THR A 78 14.25 0.07 -20.08
N VAL A 79 15.24 0.96 -20.13
CA VAL A 79 15.07 2.42 -20.28
C VAL A 79 15.86 2.84 -21.50
N ASP A 80 15.22 3.53 -22.45
CA ASP A 80 15.86 4.03 -23.70
C ASP A 80 16.65 2.95 -24.46
N GLY A 81 16.07 1.74 -24.54
CA GLY A 81 16.70 0.59 -25.21
C GLY A 81 17.84 -0.08 -24.42
N ARG A 82 18.19 0.42 -23.25
CA ARG A 82 19.21 -0.14 -22.36
C ARG A 82 18.58 -0.97 -21.27
N THR A 83 18.90 -2.25 -21.20
CA THR A 83 18.48 -3.14 -20.12
C THR A 83 19.45 -3.10 -18.96
N GLY A 84 18.94 -2.98 -17.74
CA GLY A 84 19.72 -2.94 -16.52
C GLY A 84 18.87 -3.22 -15.29
N TRP A 85 19.37 -2.82 -14.14
CA TRP A 85 18.78 -3.04 -12.83
C TRP A 85 18.65 -1.73 -12.08
N LEU A 86 17.46 -1.45 -11.57
CA LEU A 86 17.23 -0.38 -10.59
C LEU A 86 17.32 -0.99 -9.20
N PHE A 87 18.04 -0.31 -8.32
CA PHE A 87 17.95 -0.56 -6.90
C PHE A 87 16.60 -0.08 -6.39
N ASN A 88 16.03 -0.71 -5.35
CA ASN A 88 14.67 -0.38 -4.91
C ASN A 88 14.54 1.00 -4.22
N GLU A 89 15.65 1.57 -3.75
CA GLU A 89 15.69 2.89 -3.11
C GLU A 89 15.32 3.99 -4.10
N GLY A 90 14.48 4.93 -3.69
CA GLY A 90 13.97 5.99 -4.57
C GLY A 90 12.97 5.48 -5.63
N ILE A 91 12.46 4.26 -5.50
CA ILE A 91 11.56 3.64 -6.48
C ILE A 91 10.18 3.36 -5.89
N ARG A 92 9.16 3.79 -6.63
CA ARG A 92 7.76 3.39 -6.47
C ARG A 92 7.44 2.25 -7.43
N LEU A 93 7.02 1.10 -6.92
CA LEU A 93 6.60 -0.05 -7.71
C LEU A 93 5.08 -0.19 -7.70
N LEU A 94 4.43 0.00 -8.84
CA LEU A 94 3.01 -0.33 -9.02
C LEU A 94 2.86 -1.86 -9.11
N MET A 95 2.13 -2.43 -8.17
CA MET A 95 1.93 -3.89 -8.05
C MET A 95 0.53 -4.33 -8.49
N GLY A 96 -0.41 -3.39 -8.60
CA GLY A 96 -1.79 -3.64 -9.03
C GLY A 96 -2.59 -4.55 -8.09
N GLY A 97 -2.13 -4.71 -6.84
CA GLY A 97 -2.81 -5.54 -5.84
C GLY A 97 -4.09 -4.91 -5.31
N LYS A 98 -4.83 -5.69 -4.52
CA LYS A 98 -6.08 -5.26 -3.88
C LYS A 98 -6.08 -5.66 -2.41
N SER A 99 -6.59 -4.76 -1.55
CA SER A 99 -6.78 -5.05 -0.14
C SER A 99 -8.02 -5.92 0.09
N ARG A 100 -7.87 -6.92 0.96
CA ARG A 100 -8.98 -7.76 1.45
C ARG A 100 -9.76 -7.09 2.58
N VAL A 101 -9.20 -6.07 3.22
CA VAL A 101 -9.77 -5.41 4.40
C VAL A 101 -10.22 -3.98 4.13
N ALA A 102 -10.00 -3.44 2.92
CA ALA A 102 -10.26 -2.05 2.57
C ALA A 102 -11.66 -1.57 2.99
N GLU A 103 -12.71 -2.31 2.64
CA GLU A 103 -14.09 -1.93 2.96
C GLU A 103 -14.38 -1.95 4.46
N SER A 104 -13.85 -2.93 5.20
CA SER A 104 -14.03 -3.00 6.64
C SER A 104 -13.27 -1.90 7.39
N VAL A 105 -12.08 -1.57 6.93
CA VAL A 105 -11.27 -0.44 7.46
C VAL A 105 -12.01 0.87 7.22
N TYR A 106 -12.46 1.12 6.01
CA TYR A 106 -13.23 2.32 5.70
C TYR A 106 -14.45 2.50 6.60
N LYS A 107 -15.29 1.47 6.74
CA LYS A 107 -16.48 1.51 7.63
C LYS A 107 -16.11 1.78 9.08
N ARG A 108 -15.01 1.21 9.55
CA ARG A 108 -14.51 1.42 10.90
C ARG A 108 -14.04 2.85 11.11
N CYS A 109 -13.23 3.39 10.20
CA CYS A 109 -12.79 4.78 10.27
C CYS A 109 -13.96 5.76 10.23
N ALA A 110 -14.94 5.54 9.36
CA ALA A 110 -16.16 6.35 9.32
C ALA A 110 -16.94 6.28 10.65
N GLY A 111 -16.99 5.10 11.28
CA GLY A 111 -17.61 4.91 12.59
C GLY A 111 -16.86 5.62 13.73
N VAL A 112 -15.53 5.60 13.73
CA VAL A 112 -14.69 6.34 14.68
C VAL A 112 -14.94 7.85 14.51
N ARG A 113 -14.81 8.36 13.29
CA ARG A 113 -15.08 9.77 12.96
C ARG A 113 -16.44 10.22 13.48
N SER A 114 -17.50 9.49 13.15
CA SER A 114 -18.86 9.85 13.56
C SER A 114 -19.04 9.91 15.08
N ARG A 115 -18.40 9.01 15.84
CA ARG A 115 -18.47 9.01 17.31
C ARG A 115 -17.71 10.16 17.92
N VAL A 116 -16.45 10.35 17.50
CA VAL A 116 -15.55 11.36 18.07
C VAL A 116 -16.07 12.76 17.78
N MET A 117 -16.52 13.03 16.55
CA MET A 117 -17.04 14.35 16.21
C MET A 117 -18.36 14.70 16.89
N LYS A 118 -19.18 13.71 17.26
CA LYS A 118 -20.42 13.96 18.01
C LYS A 118 -20.18 14.20 19.49
N LYS A 119 -19.21 13.50 20.07
CA LYS A 119 -18.80 13.61 21.48
C LYS A 119 -17.32 13.27 21.57
N PRO A 120 -16.40 14.24 21.50
CA PRO A 120 -15.03 14.04 21.90
C PRO A 120 -15.04 13.51 23.34
N GLY A 121 -14.47 12.35 23.56
CA GLY A 121 -14.44 11.71 24.88
C GLY A 121 -13.00 11.64 25.41
N ASN A 122 -12.83 11.04 26.58
CA ASN A 122 -11.51 10.90 27.21
C ASN A 122 -10.47 10.17 26.35
N ALA A 123 -10.91 9.37 25.36
CA ALA A 123 -10.02 8.64 24.45
C ALA A 123 -9.53 9.47 23.26
N TRP A 124 -10.24 10.54 22.91
CA TRP A 124 -9.90 11.44 21.81
C TRP A 124 -10.03 12.88 22.28
N GLN A 125 -8.95 13.62 22.19
CA GLN A 125 -8.92 15.03 22.55
C GLN A 125 -8.98 15.86 21.28
N GLU A 126 -9.88 16.82 21.23
CA GLU A 126 -9.89 17.86 20.21
C GLU A 126 -8.70 18.78 20.48
N GLY A 127 -7.82 18.90 19.48
CA GLY A 127 -6.61 19.69 19.52
C GLY A 127 -6.72 20.94 18.68
N ALA A 128 -5.65 21.26 17.94
CA ALA A 128 -5.57 22.45 17.08
C ALA A 128 -6.66 22.48 16.02
N THR A 129 -7.16 23.67 15.76
CA THR A 129 -8.03 23.98 14.63
C THR A 129 -7.31 24.95 13.72
N THR A 130 -7.37 24.71 12.40
CA THR A 130 -6.81 25.59 11.37
C THR A 130 -7.91 25.97 10.42
N ASP A 131 -8.08 27.27 10.18
CA ASP A 131 -9.02 27.74 9.17
C ASP A 131 -8.40 27.59 7.78
N GLU A 132 -9.06 26.80 6.95
CA GLU A 132 -8.71 26.56 5.55
C GLU A 132 -9.70 27.31 4.64
N THR A 133 -9.35 27.44 3.35
CA THR A 133 -10.19 28.14 2.38
C THR A 133 -11.61 27.57 2.29
N ASP A 134 -11.74 26.27 2.45
CA ASP A 134 -12.99 25.52 2.25
C ASP A 134 -13.65 25.06 3.56
N GLY A 135 -13.07 25.39 4.72
CA GLY A 135 -13.62 24.96 6.01
C GLY A 135 -12.64 25.06 7.15
N THR A 136 -12.94 24.38 8.26
CA THR A 136 -12.07 24.32 9.44
C THR A 136 -11.49 22.92 9.58
N LEU A 137 -10.17 22.80 9.50
CA LEU A 137 -9.45 21.56 9.76
C LEU A 137 -9.31 21.39 11.27
N VAL A 138 -9.76 20.26 11.79
CA VAL A 138 -9.74 19.93 13.23
C VAL A 138 -8.92 18.67 13.44
N THR A 139 -7.93 18.74 14.32
CA THR A 139 -7.10 17.60 14.72
C THR A 139 -7.65 16.99 15.99
N TYR A 140 -7.80 15.67 16.00
CA TYR A 140 -8.17 14.86 17.17
C TYR A 140 -7.04 13.91 17.47
N THR A 141 -6.61 13.84 18.71
CA THR A 141 -5.49 12.99 19.16
C THR A 141 -5.90 11.97 20.20
N THR A 142 -5.19 10.87 20.24
CA THR A 142 -5.24 9.84 21.29
C THR A 142 -3.84 9.27 21.45
N GLU A 143 -3.61 8.46 22.50
CA GLU A 143 -2.35 7.76 22.65
C GLU A 143 -2.02 6.89 21.41
N GLY A 144 -0.88 7.16 20.77
CA GLY A 144 -0.42 6.46 19.59
C GLY A 144 -1.23 6.69 18.32
N GLY A 145 -2.04 7.75 18.24
CA GLY A 145 -2.81 8.03 17.04
C GLY A 145 -3.40 9.43 16.96
N ALA A 146 -3.66 9.84 15.73
CA ALA A 146 -4.34 11.09 15.41
C ALA A 146 -5.28 10.92 14.22
N PHE A 147 -6.30 11.77 14.11
CA PHE A 147 -6.97 11.98 12.84
C PHE A 147 -7.29 13.47 12.61
N GLN A 148 -7.40 13.86 11.36
CA GLN A 148 -7.84 15.19 10.95
C GLN A 148 -9.13 15.11 10.16
N ALA A 149 -10.01 16.08 10.38
CA ALA A 149 -11.27 16.21 9.68
C ALA A 149 -11.45 17.65 9.19
N LEU A 150 -11.63 17.86 7.88
CA LEU A 150 -12.03 19.13 7.34
C LEU A 150 -13.55 19.30 7.51
N LYS A 151 -13.97 20.21 8.36
CA LYS A 151 -15.39 20.57 8.57
C LYS A 151 -15.75 21.66 7.58
N THR A 152 -16.65 21.36 6.65
CA THR A 152 -17.22 22.31 5.69
C THR A 152 -18.65 22.69 6.07
N GLY A 153 -19.27 23.65 5.38
CA GLY A 153 -20.69 23.97 5.54
C GLY A 153 -21.62 22.80 5.24
N ASP A 154 -21.19 21.89 4.37
CA ASP A 154 -21.95 20.70 3.94
C ASP A 154 -21.62 19.43 4.75
N GLY A 155 -20.67 19.50 5.68
CA GLY A 155 -20.28 18.36 6.51
C GLY A 155 -18.78 18.16 6.66
N VAL A 156 -18.32 16.90 6.59
CA VAL A 156 -16.91 16.52 6.71
C VAL A 156 -16.43 15.89 5.43
N GLU A 157 -15.46 16.53 4.78
CA GLU A 157 -14.95 16.06 3.49
C GLU A 157 -13.66 15.26 3.59
N ASP A 158 -12.65 15.79 4.26
CA ASP A 158 -11.34 15.16 4.35
C ASP A 158 -11.09 14.57 5.73
N VAL A 159 -10.59 13.35 5.77
CA VAL A 159 -10.24 12.64 7.00
C VAL A 159 -8.96 11.88 6.79
N TYR A 160 -8.00 12.13 7.67
CA TYR A 160 -6.68 11.51 7.69
C TYR A 160 -6.51 10.82 9.04
N PHE A 161 -6.01 9.58 9.03
CA PHE A 161 -5.75 8.80 10.24
C PHE A 161 -4.32 8.34 10.24
N CYS A 162 -3.66 8.47 11.37
CA CYS A 162 -2.31 7.96 11.60
C CYS A 162 -2.27 7.21 12.92
N ALA A 163 -1.61 6.09 12.98
CA ALA A 163 -1.46 5.32 14.21
C ALA A 163 -0.18 4.49 14.22
N ASN A 164 0.55 4.54 15.35
CA ASN A 164 1.71 3.70 15.65
C ASN A 164 1.52 2.86 16.92
N GLY A 165 0.46 3.09 17.67
CA GLY A 165 0.11 2.35 18.87
C GLY A 165 -0.92 1.24 18.62
N SER A 166 -0.78 0.12 19.32
CA SER A 166 -1.64 -1.06 19.17
C SER A 166 -3.13 -0.75 19.35
N GLU A 167 -3.51 0.06 20.31
CA GLU A 167 -4.92 0.39 20.57
C GLU A 167 -5.49 1.32 19.49
N ALA A 168 -4.72 2.32 19.04
CA ALA A 168 -5.13 3.18 17.93
C ALA A 168 -5.27 2.36 16.63
N CYS A 169 -4.31 1.50 16.33
CA CYS A 169 -4.39 0.60 15.18
C CYS A 169 -5.61 -0.33 15.25
N LYS A 170 -5.89 -0.96 16.39
CA LYS A 170 -7.09 -1.78 16.57
C LYS A 170 -8.37 -0.99 16.34
N THR A 171 -8.38 0.27 16.77
CA THR A 171 -9.52 1.17 16.60
C THR A 171 -9.82 1.42 15.13
N PHE A 172 -8.82 1.70 14.30
CA PHE A 172 -8.99 2.00 12.87
C PHE A 172 -9.05 0.75 12.00
N LEU A 173 -8.08 -0.15 12.17
CA LEU A 173 -7.93 -1.33 11.33
C LEU A 173 -8.79 -2.52 11.77
N GLY A 174 -9.07 -2.63 13.10
CA GLY A 174 -9.69 -3.80 13.70
C GLY A 174 -8.69 -4.93 14.01
N PHE A 175 -7.41 -4.66 13.87
CA PHE A 175 -6.31 -5.53 14.27
C PHE A 175 -5.07 -4.70 14.57
N ASP A 176 -4.10 -5.31 15.24
CA ASP A 176 -2.82 -4.68 15.51
C ASP A 176 -1.78 -5.13 14.48
N PRO A 177 -1.29 -4.24 13.61
CA PRO A 177 -0.23 -4.54 12.67
C PRO A 177 1.17 -4.29 13.24
N ILE A 178 1.31 -3.57 14.37
CA ILE A 178 2.59 -3.09 14.89
C ILE A 178 3.53 -4.27 15.13
N LYS A 179 4.77 -4.12 14.67
CA LYS A 179 5.81 -5.18 14.66
C LYS A 179 5.46 -6.42 13.84
N MET A 180 4.38 -6.39 13.06
CA MET A 180 4.04 -7.49 12.17
C MET A 180 5.00 -7.50 10.98
N HIS A 181 5.60 -8.67 10.69
CA HIS A 181 6.43 -8.84 9.50
C HIS A 181 5.59 -8.70 8.21
N LYS A 182 6.18 -8.13 7.15
CA LYS A 182 5.52 -7.84 5.86
C LYS A 182 4.72 -9.01 5.28
N ASP A 183 5.23 -10.24 5.38
CA ASP A 183 4.55 -11.39 4.80
C ASP A 183 3.27 -11.73 5.55
N LYS A 184 3.28 -11.62 6.87
CA LYS A 184 2.10 -11.78 7.72
C LYS A 184 1.08 -10.66 7.47
N LEU A 185 1.56 -9.43 7.29
CA LEU A 185 0.72 -8.30 6.90
C LEU A 185 0.05 -8.57 5.56
N ARG A 186 0.82 -8.96 4.53
CA ARG A 186 0.29 -9.27 3.18
C ARG A 186 -0.68 -10.44 3.20
N ALA A 187 -0.40 -11.49 3.97
CA ALA A 187 -1.34 -12.60 4.15
C ALA A 187 -2.68 -12.15 4.72
N LYS A 188 -2.69 -11.15 5.61
CA LYS A 188 -3.89 -10.60 6.24
C LYS A 188 -4.60 -9.55 5.35
N VAL A 189 -3.85 -8.58 4.85
CA VAL A 189 -4.39 -7.41 4.15
C VAL A 189 -4.55 -7.64 2.64
N GLY A 190 -3.72 -8.47 2.05
CA GLY A 190 -3.67 -8.72 0.61
C GLY A 190 -2.38 -8.20 -0.03
N THR A 191 -2.32 -8.21 -1.36
CA THR A 191 -1.22 -7.64 -2.13
C THR A 191 -1.39 -6.12 -2.19
N PRO A 192 -0.35 -5.31 -1.92
CA PRO A 192 -0.44 -3.86 -2.02
C PRO A 192 -0.70 -3.41 -3.47
N THR A 193 -1.31 -2.24 -3.61
CA THR A 193 -1.44 -1.57 -4.90
C THR A 193 -0.10 -1.01 -5.34
N VAL A 194 0.63 -0.43 -4.39
CA VAL A 194 1.95 0.18 -4.59
C VAL A 194 2.88 -0.21 -3.44
N ARG A 195 4.17 -0.35 -3.76
CA ARG A 195 5.27 -0.39 -2.80
C ARG A 195 6.22 0.75 -3.12
N GLU A 196 6.67 1.46 -2.10
CA GLU A 196 7.70 2.49 -2.19
C GLU A 196 8.84 2.18 -1.24
N THR A 197 10.05 2.58 -1.62
CA THR A 197 11.21 2.67 -0.74
C THR A 197 11.74 4.09 -0.90
N PRO A 198 11.64 4.94 0.15
CA PRO A 198 12.11 6.31 0.09
C PRO A 198 13.60 6.40 -0.26
N ASP A 199 13.98 7.52 -0.87
CA ASP A 199 15.39 7.81 -1.18
C ASP A 199 16.17 8.00 0.13
N GLY A 200 17.33 7.36 0.25
CA GLY A 200 18.16 7.40 1.45
C GLY A 200 17.72 6.47 2.59
N GLU A 201 16.58 5.75 2.46
CA GLU A 201 16.01 4.91 3.53
C GLU A 201 15.89 3.44 3.11
N ARG A 202 16.98 2.73 2.98
CA ARG A 202 17.05 1.34 2.49
C ARG A 202 16.24 0.33 3.32
N ASP A 203 16.15 0.56 4.61
CA ASP A 203 15.46 -0.28 5.58
C ASP A 203 13.96 0.03 5.67
N VAL A 204 13.50 1.11 5.03
CA VAL A 204 12.09 1.53 5.01
C VAL A 204 11.38 1.02 3.76
N SER A 205 10.16 0.58 3.91
CA SER A 205 9.26 0.36 2.80
C SER A 205 7.84 0.74 3.16
N ILE A 206 7.12 1.34 2.21
CA ILE A 206 5.73 1.74 2.35
C ILE A 206 4.88 0.83 1.48
N LEU A 207 3.94 0.12 2.10
CA LEU A 207 2.99 -0.74 1.40
C LEU A 207 1.63 -0.07 1.37
N SER A 208 1.25 0.43 0.21
CA SER A 208 0.02 1.21 0.01
C SER A 208 -1.07 0.41 -0.68
N TYR A 209 -2.30 0.61 -0.21
CA TYR A 209 -3.51 -0.08 -0.67
C TYR A 209 -4.58 0.95 -0.99
N GLU A 210 -4.93 1.09 -2.26
CA GLU A 210 -6.06 1.95 -2.65
C GLU A 210 -7.39 1.34 -2.22
N LEU A 211 -8.26 2.17 -1.64
CA LEU A 211 -9.59 1.78 -1.17
C LEU A 211 -10.66 2.00 -2.26
N GLY A 212 -10.39 1.52 -3.46
CA GLY A 212 -11.35 1.48 -4.56
C GLY A 212 -11.92 2.85 -4.93
N ASN A 213 -13.26 2.95 -5.02
CA ASN A 213 -13.96 4.15 -5.46
C ASN A 213 -13.93 5.31 -4.46
N ARG A 214 -13.25 5.17 -3.32
CA ARG A 214 -13.34 6.12 -2.20
C ARG A 214 -12.26 7.19 -2.25
N LYS A 215 -11.39 7.15 -3.25
CA LYS A 215 -10.24 8.06 -3.38
C LYS A 215 -9.45 8.17 -2.07
N MET A 216 -9.24 7.04 -1.42
CA MET A 216 -8.47 6.92 -0.18
C MET A 216 -7.38 5.86 -0.34
N THR A 217 -6.30 6.06 0.38
CA THR A 217 -5.19 5.12 0.46
C THR A 217 -4.91 4.76 1.90
N MET A 218 -4.69 3.49 2.14
CA MET A 218 -4.20 2.94 3.40
C MET A 218 -2.74 2.53 3.19
N ALA A 219 -1.82 3.11 3.95
CA ALA A 219 -0.39 2.84 3.86
C ALA A 219 0.16 2.29 5.18
N PHE A 220 0.98 1.26 5.08
CA PHE A 220 1.75 0.71 6.18
C PHE A 220 3.22 1.05 5.97
N HIS A 221 3.82 1.69 6.96
CA HIS A 221 5.23 2.03 6.99
C HIS A 221 5.98 0.94 7.73
N LEU A 222 6.95 0.36 7.07
CA LEU A 222 7.75 -0.75 7.59
C LEU A 222 9.20 -0.31 7.68
N ARG A 223 9.84 -0.69 8.79
CA ARG A 223 11.30 -0.64 8.93
C ARG A 223 11.83 -2.05 9.16
N ASN A 224 12.87 -2.44 8.46
CA ASN A 224 13.40 -3.81 8.49
C ASN A 224 12.29 -4.87 8.33
N ASP A 225 11.40 -4.62 7.33
CA ASP A 225 10.26 -5.49 7.02
C ASP A 225 9.18 -5.64 8.12
N HIS A 226 9.22 -4.85 9.19
CA HIS A 226 8.23 -4.85 10.27
C HIS A 226 7.45 -3.53 10.30
N VAL A 227 6.14 -3.62 10.49
CA VAL A 227 5.27 -2.44 10.57
C VAL A 227 5.60 -1.62 11.82
N GLU A 228 5.90 -0.35 11.62
CA GLU A 228 6.08 0.65 12.69
C GLU A 228 4.81 1.45 12.91
N TRP A 229 4.17 1.91 11.84
CA TRP A 229 2.95 2.70 11.92
C TRP A 229 2.12 2.56 10.63
N PHE A 230 0.88 3.05 10.67
CA PHE A 230 0.03 3.08 9.51
C PHE A 230 -0.68 4.42 9.37
N GLU A 231 -1.06 4.76 8.15
CA GLU A 231 -1.90 5.91 7.85
C GLU A 231 -3.01 5.58 6.87
N LEU A 232 -4.09 6.33 6.97
CA LEU A 232 -5.19 6.37 6.02
C LEU A 232 -5.41 7.82 5.62
N TYR A 233 -5.32 8.11 4.33
CA TYR A 233 -5.45 9.46 3.80
C TYR A 233 -6.31 9.50 2.54
N ARG A 234 -6.85 10.67 2.21
CA ARG A 234 -7.55 10.92 0.96
C ARG A 234 -6.53 11.13 -0.15
N GLY A 235 -6.85 10.64 -1.36
CA GLY A 235 -5.98 10.70 -2.53
C GLY A 235 -5.47 9.32 -2.95
N ARG A 236 -4.77 9.28 -4.07
CA ARG A 236 -4.09 8.09 -4.57
C ARG A 236 -2.70 7.97 -3.99
N THR A 237 -2.14 6.78 -4.09
CA THR A 237 -0.75 6.52 -3.72
C THR A 237 0.19 7.52 -4.42
N GLY A 238 1.02 8.20 -3.64
CA GLY A 238 1.93 9.24 -4.11
C GLY A 238 1.48 10.67 -3.89
N GLU A 239 0.19 10.90 -3.61
CA GLU A 239 -0.35 12.22 -3.27
C GLU A 239 -0.40 12.44 -1.73
N ALA A 240 0.04 11.46 -0.98
CA ALA A 240 -0.21 11.32 0.44
C ALA A 240 0.41 12.38 1.35
N SER A 241 1.57 12.88 1.00
CA SER A 241 2.31 13.81 1.86
C SER A 241 1.72 15.21 1.87
N GLU A 242 0.88 15.53 0.89
CA GLU A 242 0.29 16.87 0.75
C GLU A 242 -0.97 17.07 1.59
N GLY A 243 -1.54 15.96 2.12
CA GLY A 243 -2.82 15.99 2.82
C GLY A 243 -2.75 16.21 4.34
N TRP A 244 -1.55 16.20 4.94
CA TRP A 244 -1.40 16.39 6.38
C TRP A 244 -1.00 17.85 6.68
N SER A 245 -1.71 18.52 7.60
CA SER A 245 -1.27 19.82 8.13
C SER A 245 0.01 19.68 8.97
N SER A 246 0.69 20.79 9.21
CA SER A 246 1.91 20.82 10.04
C SER A 246 1.67 20.23 11.42
N GLU A 247 0.49 20.50 12.04
CA GLU A 247 0.13 19.96 13.36
C GLU A 247 -0.09 18.44 13.32
N ALA A 248 -0.68 17.91 12.23
CA ALA A 248 -0.86 16.46 12.10
C ALA A 248 0.46 15.76 11.79
N ILE A 249 1.37 16.40 11.07
CA ILE A 249 2.74 15.91 10.88
C ILE A 249 3.44 15.85 12.23
N GLN A 250 3.35 16.92 13.05
CA GLN A 250 3.92 16.94 14.40
C GLN A 250 3.29 15.87 15.30
N ALA A 251 1.94 15.76 15.33
CA ALA A 251 1.25 14.73 16.10
C ALA A 251 1.63 13.30 15.65
N ARG A 252 1.91 13.13 14.36
CA ARG A 252 2.42 11.90 13.76
C ARG A 252 3.84 11.59 14.21
N GLU A 253 4.73 12.58 14.26
CA GLU A 253 6.11 12.46 14.71
C GLU A 253 6.17 12.18 16.23
N GLU A 254 5.39 12.90 17.02
CA GLU A 254 5.23 12.64 18.46
C GLU A 254 4.69 11.22 18.73
N ALA A 255 3.73 10.74 17.92
CA ALA A 255 3.23 9.39 18.01
C ALA A 255 4.26 8.33 17.61
N ARG A 256 5.26 8.67 16.83
CA ARG A 256 6.42 7.79 16.47
C ARG A 256 7.49 7.74 17.55
N GLY A 257 7.48 8.68 18.50
CA GLY A 257 8.47 8.78 19.56
C GLY A 257 9.82 9.32 19.09
N GLU A 258 9.78 10.17 18.09
CA GLU A 258 10.94 10.95 17.61
C GLU A 258 11.04 12.29 18.31
#